data_b4832227804c8f936a80c77c41eebfca
#
_entry.id   b4832227804c8f936a80c77c41eebfca
#
_cell.length_a   1.000
_cell.length_b   1.000
_cell.length_c   1.000
_cell.angle_alpha   90.00
_cell.angle_beta   90.00
_cell.angle_gamma   90.00
#
_symmetry.space_group_name_H-M   'P 1'
#
loop_
_entity.id
_entity.type
_entity.pdbx_description
1 polymer ?
#
loop_
_entity_poly.entity_id
_entity_poly.type
_entity_poly.pdbx_seq_one_letter_code
_entity_poly.pdbx_strand_id
1 'polypeptide(L)'
;MHHVNKYFNQTMVIEALKMSFYKLNPKQLIKNPIMFVVEVGMILTLILICFPEICGTSYLSRGYLITIFIILLITILFANFSEAFAEGRGKAQADSLRQAQSNLTARLIEENGAYRIVNATELKAGQNIRVENGETIPADGVVINGLATVDESAITGESAPVIKESGGDFDGVIGGTLVTSDWLEIRVESEAGTSFLDKMIALVEGAERKKTPNEIALFTLLTTLTIIFLVVIVTLYPIASYLHLIL
;
A
#
# COMPACT_ATOMS: atom_id res chain seq x y z
N MET A 1 12.08 -11.25 23.41
CA MET A 1 11.11 -12.01 22.57
C MET A 1 9.75 -11.29 22.40
N HIS A 2 9.70 -9.93 22.29
CA HIS A 2 8.43 -9.18 22.24
C HIS A 2 8.24 -8.37 20.94
N HIS A 3 9.05 -8.54 19.90
CA HIS A 3 9.00 -7.72 18.67
C HIS A 3 8.26 -8.36 17.48
N VAL A 4 7.80 -9.61 17.57
CA VAL A 4 7.15 -10.31 16.42
C VAL A 4 5.64 -10.03 16.30
N ASN A 5 4.97 -9.58 17.36
CA ASN A 5 3.51 -9.45 17.39
C ASN A 5 2.95 -8.11 16.84
N LYS A 6 3.81 -7.15 16.46
CA LYS A 6 3.37 -5.83 15.94
C LYS A 6 2.97 -5.85 14.46
N TYR A 7 3.34 -6.90 13.71
CA TYR A 7 3.11 -7.01 12.26
C TYR A 7 1.90 -7.89 11.87
N PHE A 8 1.31 -8.63 12.81
CA PHE A 8 0.11 -9.45 12.59
C PHE A 8 -1.06 -8.86 13.39
N ASN A 9 -1.66 -7.81 12.86
CA ASN A 9 -2.87 -7.26 13.47
C ASN A 9 -4.07 -8.09 12.98
N GLN A 10 -4.85 -8.68 13.91
CA GLN A 10 -6.05 -9.46 13.58
C GLN A 10 -7.03 -8.70 12.69
N THR A 11 -7.12 -7.38 12.87
CA THR A 11 -7.96 -6.51 12.04
C THR A 11 -7.54 -6.53 10.58
N MET A 12 -6.23 -6.48 10.27
CA MET A 12 -5.72 -6.56 8.90
C MET A 12 -6.04 -7.89 8.22
N VAL A 13 -5.95 -9.00 8.96
CA VAL A 13 -6.28 -10.34 8.43
C VAL A 13 -7.77 -10.42 8.10
N ILE A 14 -8.64 -9.93 8.99
CA ILE A 14 -10.09 -9.92 8.79
C ILE A 14 -10.47 -9.01 7.60
N GLU A 15 -9.85 -7.84 7.48
CA GLU A 15 -10.07 -6.94 6.34
C GLU A 15 -9.59 -7.57 5.03
N ALA A 16 -8.39 -8.17 5.00
CA ALA A 16 -7.88 -8.88 3.83
C ALA A 16 -8.80 -10.05 3.43
N LEU A 17 -9.36 -10.78 4.39
CA LEU A 17 -10.34 -11.82 4.16
C LEU A 17 -11.63 -11.26 3.53
N LYS A 18 -12.18 -10.17 4.05
CA LYS A 18 -13.36 -9.51 3.46
C LYS A 18 -13.06 -9.01 2.05
N MET A 19 -11.90 -8.40 1.84
CA MET A 19 -11.48 -7.90 0.54
C MET A 19 -11.26 -9.02 -0.47
N SER A 20 -10.82 -10.22 -0.05
CA SER A 20 -10.65 -11.36 -0.95
C SER A 20 -11.96 -11.81 -1.58
N PHE A 21 -13.06 -11.75 -0.83
CA PHE A 21 -14.41 -12.01 -1.37
C PHE A 21 -14.90 -10.86 -2.26
N TYR A 22 -14.63 -9.61 -1.89
CA TYR A 22 -15.02 -8.45 -2.70
C TYR A 22 -14.29 -8.41 -4.05
N LYS A 23 -13.02 -8.84 -4.08
CA LYS A 23 -12.20 -8.97 -5.30
C LYS A 23 -12.62 -10.13 -6.21
N LEU A 24 -13.58 -11.00 -5.84
CA LEU A 24 -14.20 -11.98 -6.73
C LEU A 24 -15.06 -11.32 -7.83
N ASN A 25 -15.09 -10.01 -7.92
CA ASN A 25 -15.80 -9.31 -8.98
C ASN A 25 -14.99 -9.41 -10.30
N PRO A 26 -15.56 -9.96 -11.39
CA PRO A 26 -14.87 -10.13 -12.68
C PRO A 26 -14.25 -8.84 -13.24
N LYS A 27 -14.86 -7.68 -12.96
CA LYS A 27 -14.33 -6.37 -13.38
C LYS A 27 -12.97 -6.04 -12.74
N GLN A 28 -12.68 -6.59 -11.57
CA GLN A 28 -11.41 -6.38 -10.89
C GLN A 28 -10.36 -7.40 -11.36
N LEU A 29 -10.78 -8.66 -11.54
CA LEU A 29 -9.90 -9.74 -11.96
C LEU A 29 -9.43 -9.62 -13.42
N ILE A 30 -10.14 -8.90 -14.27
CA ILE A 30 -9.71 -8.64 -15.66
C ILE A 30 -8.35 -7.91 -15.74
N LYS A 31 -7.93 -7.22 -14.69
CA LYS A 31 -6.61 -6.60 -14.58
C LYS A 31 -5.48 -7.64 -14.46
N ASN A 32 -5.82 -8.86 -14.02
CA ASN A 32 -4.91 -9.99 -13.94
C ASN A 32 -5.43 -11.13 -14.84
N PRO A 33 -4.95 -11.20 -16.09
CA PRO A 33 -5.49 -12.14 -17.10
C PRO A 33 -5.42 -13.61 -16.66
N ILE A 34 -4.42 -13.98 -15.86
CA ILE A 34 -4.26 -15.34 -15.35
C ILE A 34 -5.39 -15.68 -14.39
N MET A 35 -5.64 -14.80 -13.38
CA MET A 35 -6.70 -15.00 -12.40
C MET A 35 -8.09 -14.91 -13.03
N PHE A 36 -8.25 -14.07 -14.05
CA PHE A 36 -9.49 -13.98 -14.83
C PHE A 36 -9.83 -15.31 -15.52
N VAL A 37 -8.85 -15.99 -16.13
CA VAL A 37 -9.04 -17.30 -16.76
C VAL A 37 -9.44 -18.35 -15.71
N VAL A 38 -8.82 -18.34 -14.54
CA VAL A 38 -9.17 -19.25 -13.44
C VAL A 38 -10.60 -19.00 -12.96
N GLU A 39 -11.02 -17.74 -12.85
CA GLU A 39 -12.40 -17.36 -12.49
C GLU A 39 -13.40 -17.84 -13.55
N VAL A 40 -13.12 -17.63 -14.82
CA VAL A 40 -13.97 -18.14 -15.92
C VAL A 40 -14.08 -19.66 -15.83
N GLY A 41 -12.98 -20.37 -15.59
CA GLY A 41 -12.98 -21.82 -15.37
C GLY A 41 -13.84 -22.24 -14.17
N MET A 42 -13.76 -21.50 -13.07
CA MET A 42 -14.60 -21.72 -11.88
C MET A 42 -16.09 -21.52 -12.19
N ILE A 43 -16.45 -20.46 -12.88
CA ILE A 43 -17.84 -20.17 -13.28
C ILE A 43 -18.36 -21.27 -14.22
N LEU A 44 -17.59 -21.68 -15.22
CA LEU A 44 -17.95 -22.76 -16.11
C LEU A 44 -18.17 -24.06 -15.37
N THR A 45 -17.28 -24.38 -14.42
CA THR A 45 -17.42 -25.59 -13.60
C THR A 45 -18.70 -25.54 -12.73
N LEU A 46 -19.03 -24.36 -12.20
CA LEU A 46 -20.29 -24.16 -11.44
C LEU A 46 -21.53 -24.37 -12.33
N ILE A 47 -21.49 -23.86 -13.58
CA ILE A 47 -22.58 -24.06 -14.56
C ILE A 47 -22.75 -25.56 -14.85
N LEU A 48 -21.65 -26.30 -15.04
CA LEU A 48 -21.70 -27.75 -15.27
C LEU A 48 -22.24 -28.54 -14.08
N ILE A 49 -22.00 -28.08 -12.85
CA ILE A 49 -22.56 -28.70 -11.64
C ILE A 49 -24.07 -28.48 -11.60
N CYS A 50 -24.53 -27.25 -11.92
CA CYS A 50 -25.95 -26.90 -11.87
C CYS A 50 -26.76 -27.48 -13.04
N PHE A 51 -26.14 -27.55 -14.24
CA PHE A 51 -26.79 -27.95 -15.48
C PHE A 51 -25.99 -29.05 -16.21
N PRO A 52 -25.95 -30.27 -15.66
CA PRO A 52 -25.14 -31.37 -16.22
C PRO A 52 -25.56 -31.78 -17.65
N GLU A 53 -26.79 -31.46 -18.05
CA GLU A 53 -27.35 -31.80 -19.36
C GLU A 53 -26.78 -30.97 -20.52
N ILE A 54 -26.24 -29.78 -20.25
CA ILE A 54 -25.75 -28.85 -21.29
C ILE A 54 -24.58 -29.45 -22.10
N CYS A 55 -23.73 -30.25 -21.47
CA CYS A 55 -22.54 -30.81 -22.13
C CYS A 55 -22.57 -32.34 -22.31
N GLY A 56 -23.73 -33.00 -22.13
CA GLY A 56 -23.80 -34.45 -22.22
C GLY A 56 -22.88 -35.18 -21.24
N THR A 57 -22.60 -34.57 -20.10
CA THR A 57 -21.58 -34.97 -19.11
C THR A 57 -21.98 -36.20 -18.29
N SER A 58 -22.64 -37.16 -18.89
CA SER A 58 -22.96 -38.48 -18.26
C SER A 58 -21.72 -39.19 -17.74
N TYR A 59 -20.53 -38.79 -18.19
CA TYR A 59 -19.25 -39.43 -17.87
C TYR A 59 -18.50 -38.79 -16.71
N LEU A 60 -18.83 -37.54 -16.30
CA LEU A 60 -18.14 -36.83 -15.22
C LEU A 60 -18.94 -36.95 -13.92
N SER A 61 -18.34 -37.55 -12.89
CA SER A 61 -18.93 -37.61 -11.57
C SER A 61 -19.14 -36.20 -11.01
N ARG A 62 -20.33 -35.90 -10.47
CA ARG A 62 -20.60 -34.64 -9.78
C ARG A 62 -19.58 -34.34 -8.68
N GLY A 63 -19.11 -35.37 -7.98
CA GLY A 63 -18.07 -35.25 -6.96
C GLY A 63 -16.76 -34.69 -7.52
N TYR A 64 -16.37 -35.13 -8.73
CA TYR A 64 -15.18 -34.62 -9.42
C TYR A 64 -15.32 -33.12 -9.76
N LEU A 65 -16.46 -32.70 -10.32
CA LEU A 65 -16.73 -31.30 -10.64
C LEU A 65 -16.73 -30.40 -9.41
N ILE A 66 -17.35 -30.87 -8.31
CA ILE A 66 -17.35 -30.15 -7.03
C ILE A 66 -15.92 -29.99 -6.49
N THR A 67 -15.11 -31.04 -6.58
CA THR A 67 -13.70 -30.98 -6.14
C THR A 67 -12.91 -29.93 -6.94
N ILE A 68 -13.07 -29.92 -8.27
CA ILE A 68 -12.42 -28.90 -9.12
C ILE A 68 -12.91 -27.49 -8.73
N PHE A 69 -14.21 -27.29 -8.58
CA PHE A 69 -14.77 -26.00 -8.19
C PHE A 69 -14.19 -25.50 -6.87
N ILE A 70 -14.10 -26.37 -5.86
CA ILE A 70 -13.53 -26.03 -4.55
C ILE A 70 -12.05 -25.63 -4.68
N ILE A 71 -11.27 -26.39 -5.45
CA ILE A 71 -9.85 -26.10 -5.68
C ILE A 71 -9.69 -24.73 -6.35
N LEU A 72 -10.45 -24.44 -7.42
CA LEU A 72 -10.40 -23.18 -8.13
C LEU A 72 -10.84 -22.01 -7.21
N LEU A 73 -11.91 -22.18 -6.44
CA LEU A 73 -12.40 -21.19 -5.50
C LEU A 73 -11.35 -20.86 -4.42
N ILE A 74 -10.75 -21.87 -3.81
CA ILE A 74 -9.70 -21.69 -2.82
C ILE A 74 -8.49 -20.98 -3.44
N THR A 75 -8.11 -21.35 -4.66
CA THR A 75 -6.98 -20.72 -5.37
C THR A 75 -7.22 -19.23 -5.59
N ILE A 76 -8.40 -18.83 -6.07
CA ILE A 76 -8.73 -17.42 -6.31
C ILE A 76 -8.82 -16.66 -4.97
N LEU A 77 -9.49 -17.23 -3.97
CA LEU A 77 -9.61 -16.58 -2.65
C LEU A 77 -8.25 -16.39 -2.00
N PHE A 78 -7.35 -17.37 -2.08
CA PHE A 78 -6.01 -17.26 -1.54
C PHE A 78 -5.17 -16.20 -2.28
N ALA A 79 -5.26 -16.15 -3.61
CA ALA A 79 -4.57 -15.13 -4.40
C ALA A 79 -5.06 -13.72 -4.07
N ASN A 80 -6.38 -13.52 -4.04
CA ASN A 80 -7.00 -12.24 -3.66
C ASN A 80 -6.68 -11.84 -2.23
N PHE A 81 -6.65 -12.81 -1.29
CA PHE A 81 -6.24 -12.57 0.10
C PHE A 81 -4.79 -12.10 0.18
N SER A 82 -3.89 -12.79 -0.52
CA SER A 82 -2.46 -12.45 -0.50
C SER A 82 -2.20 -11.04 -1.04
N GLU A 83 -2.90 -10.66 -2.11
CA GLU A 83 -2.84 -9.32 -2.70
C GLU A 83 -3.41 -8.27 -1.73
N ALA A 84 -4.63 -8.48 -1.20
CA ALA A 84 -5.26 -7.57 -0.26
C ALA A 84 -4.44 -7.40 1.04
N PHE A 85 -3.83 -8.46 1.52
CA PHE A 85 -2.96 -8.42 2.69
C PHE A 85 -1.69 -7.60 2.44
N ALA A 86 -1.08 -7.74 1.25
CA ALA A 86 0.08 -6.94 0.86
C ALA A 86 -0.26 -5.44 0.73
N GLU A 87 -1.41 -5.11 0.13
CA GLU A 87 -1.92 -3.73 0.03
C GLU A 87 -2.22 -3.14 1.42
N GLY A 88 -2.86 -3.91 2.30
CA GLY A 88 -3.21 -3.50 3.66
C GLY A 88 -2.00 -3.16 4.53
N ARG A 89 -0.87 -3.84 4.34
CA ARG A 89 0.38 -3.52 5.05
C ARG A 89 0.94 -2.16 4.68
N GLY A 90 0.92 -1.80 3.40
CA GLY A 90 1.36 -0.47 2.93
C GLY A 90 0.50 0.65 3.51
N LYS A 91 -0.82 0.46 3.48
CA LYS A 91 -1.77 1.43 4.05
C LYS A 91 -1.59 1.62 5.56
N ALA A 92 -1.45 0.54 6.32
CA ALA A 92 -1.25 0.63 7.77
C ALA A 92 0.06 1.36 8.14
N GLN A 93 1.09 1.24 7.33
CA GLN A 93 2.35 1.97 7.54
C GLN A 93 2.16 3.48 7.29
N ALA A 94 1.46 3.85 6.24
CA ALA A 94 1.13 5.25 5.95
C ALA A 94 0.23 5.86 7.05
N ASP A 95 -0.80 5.13 7.51
CA ASP A 95 -1.68 5.57 8.59
C ASP A 95 -0.91 5.77 9.92
N SER A 96 0.08 4.94 10.21
CA SER A 96 0.94 5.10 11.39
C SER A 96 1.77 6.39 11.32
N LEU A 97 2.29 6.74 10.15
CA LEU A 97 3.03 7.99 9.93
C LEU A 97 2.11 9.21 10.09
N ARG A 98 0.90 9.15 9.52
CA ARG A 98 -0.11 10.22 9.69
C ARG A 98 -0.53 10.43 11.14
N GLN A 99 -0.73 9.35 11.89
CA GLN A 99 -1.06 9.46 13.32
C GLN A 99 0.07 10.08 14.13
N ALA A 100 1.32 9.76 13.83
CA ALA A 100 2.47 10.37 14.47
C ALA A 100 2.49 11.88 14.22
N GLN A 101 2.21 12.34 13.01
CA GLN A 101 2.14 13.75 12.63
C GLN A 101 0.95 14.46 13.27
N SER A 102 -0.24 13.86 13.27
CA SER A 102 -1.47 14.48 13.79
C SER A 102 -1.46 14.73 15.29
N ASN A 103 -0.63 14.02 16.02
CA ASN A 103 -0.49 14.17 17.48
C ASN A 103 0.55 15.23 17.88
N LEU A 104 1.25 15.85 16.93
CA LEU A 104 2.23 16.88 17.22
C LEU A 104 1.52 18.20 17.56
N THR A 105 2.03 18.86 18.58
CA THR A 105 1.63 20.21 18.96
C THR A 105 2.76 21.21 18.70
N ALA A 106 2.41 22.44 18.39
CA ALA A 106 3.33 23.52 18.12
C ALA A 106 3.11 24.70 19.10
N ARG A 107 4.17 25.34 19.51
CA ARG A 107 4.11 26.63 20.24
C ARG A 107 4.16 27.76 19.20
N LEU A 108 2.98 28.22 18.80
CA LEU A 108 2.83 29.36 17.91
C LEU A 108 3.20 30.65 18.65
N ILE A 109 4.01 31.47 18.01
CA ILE A 109 4.40 32.81 18.51
C ILE A 109 3.37 33.83 17.97
N GLU A 110 2.61 34.45 18.85
CA GLU A 110 1.65 35.52 18.52
C GLU A 110 2.35 36.87 18.34
N GLU A 111 1.71 37.82 17.66
CA GLU A 111 2.24 39.19 17.45
C GLU A 111 2.60 39.93 18.75
N ASN A 112 1.95 39.58 19.85
CA ASN A 112 2.22 40.13 21.20
C ASN A 112 3.42 39.46 21.90
N GLY A 113 4.07 38.46 21.27
CA GLY A 113 5.15 37.65 21.83
C GLY A 113 4.69 36.54 22.77
N ALA A 114 3.39 36.30 22.92
CA ALA A 114 2.87 35.21 23.71
C ALA A 114 2.91 33.87 22.92
N TYR A 115 2.99 32.77 23.65
CA TYR A 115 2.96 31.44 23.07
C TYR A 115 1.57 30.84 23.17
N ARG A 116 1.05 30.32 22.08
CA ARG A 116 -0.19 29.56 22.04
C ARG A 116 0.09 28.15 21.52
N ILE A 117 -0.37 27.14 22.26
CA ILE A 117 -0.28 25.75 21.81
C ILE A 117 -1.38 25.49 20.80
N VAL A 118 -1.00 25.03 19.61
CA VAL A 118 -1.88 24.66 18.51
C VAL A 118 -1.52 23.26 18.03
N ASN A 119 -2.43 22.60 17.31
CA ASN A 119 -2.10 21.35 16.62
C ASN A 119 -1.22 21.64 15.39
N ALA A 120 -0.25 20.77 15.11
CA ALA A 120 0.61 20.92 13.94
C ALA A 120 -0.17 21.03 12.63
N THR A 121 -1.33 20.36 12.53
CA THR A 121 -2.22 20.41 11.37
C THR A 121 -2.92 21.76 11.17
N GLU A 122 -2.91 22.64 12.17
CA GLU A 122 -3.52 23.98 12.09
C GLU A 122 -2.51 25.07 11.70
N LEU A 123 -1.23 24.71 11.58
CA LEU A 123 -0.18 25.64 11.20
C LEU A 123 -0.34 26.09 9.74
N LYS A 124 -0.05 27.36 9.52
CA LYS A 124 -0.07 28.00 8.20
C LYS A 124 1.28 28.53 7.82
N ALA A 125 1.59 28.55 6.54
CA ALA A 125 2.80 29.20 6.02
C ALA A 125 2.89 30.66 6.46
N GLY A 126 4.09 31.09 6.85
CA GLY A 126 4.38 32.42 7.37
C GLY A 126 4.22 32.57 8.88
N GLN A 127 3.66 31.61 9.59
CA GLN A 127 3.59 31.63 11.06
C GLN A 127 4.93 31.27 11.69
N ASN A 128 5.23 31.88 12.86
CA ASN A 128 6.44 31.61 13.61
C ASN A 128 6.11 30.69 14.78
N ILE A 129 6.91 29.64 14.94
CA ILE A 129 6.79 28.65 16.01
C ILE A 129 8.09 28.55 16.78
N ARG A 130 8.02 28.16 18.06
CA ARG A 130 9.17 27.84 18.89
C ARG A 130 9.20 26.35 19.20
N VAL A 131 10.36 25.73 19.01
CA VAL A 131 10.62 24.32 19.31
C VAL A 131 11.80 24.24 20.25
N GLU A 132 11.68 23.47 21.33
CA GLU A 132 12.70 23.32 22.36
C GLU A 132 13.34 21.93 22.31
N ASN A 133 14.43 21.80 23.05
CA ASN A 133 15.13 20.51 23.20
C ASN A 133 14.17 19.39 23.61
N GLY A 134 14.25 18.25 22.91
CA GLY A 134 13.41 17.08 23.13
C GLY A 134 12.06 17.14 22.40
N GLU A 135 11.75 18.21 21.67
CA GLU A 135 10.53 18.36 20.90
C GLU A 135 10.75 18.03 19.42
N THR A 136 9.72 17.49 18.80
CA THR A 136 9.71 17.22 17.36
C THR A 136 9.26 18.49 16.62
N ILE A 137 9.98 18.85 15.56
CA ILE A 137 9.62 19.95 14.67
C ILE A 137 8.29 19.63 14.00
N PRO A 138 7.24 20.47 14.14
CA PRO A 138 5.90 20.11 13.71
C PRO A 138 5.62 20.35 12.21
N ALA A 139 6.42 21.17 11.53
CA ALA A 139 6.25 21.51 10.11
C ALA A 139 7.58 21.91 9.48
N ASP A 140 7.66 21.81 8.15
CA ASP A 140 8.82 22.29 7.41
C ASP A 140 8.90 23.81 7.46
N GLY A 141 10.12 24.35 7.56
CA GLY A 141 10.31 25.79 7.62
C GLY A 141 11.77 26.20 7.63
N VAL A 142 11.99 27.48 7.97
CA VAL A 142 13.31 28.09 8.04
C VAL A 142 13.54 28.66 9.42
N VAL A 143 14.72 28.42 9.99
CA VAL A 143 15.16 28.96 11.28
C VAL A 143 15.34 30.46 11.16
N ILE A 144 14.57 31.22 11.94
CA ILE A 144 14.65 32.70 11.99
C ILE A 144 15.44 33.18 13.20
N ASN A 145 15.53 32.36 14.28
CA ASN A 145 16.28 32.69 15.48
C ASN A 145 16.66 31.40 16.23
N GLY A 146 17.76 31.45 16.98
CA GLY A 146 18.28 30.33 17.75
C GLY A 146 19.36 29.52 17.03
N LEU A 147 19.95 28.58 17.78
CA LEU A 147 20.95 27.63 17.28
C LEU A 147 20.74 26.34 18.05
N ALA A 148 20.52 25.24 17.32
CA ALA A 148 20.30 23.92 17.92
C ALA A 148 20.83 22.79 17.05
N THR A 149 21.05 21.64 17.67
CA THR A 149 21.27 20.40 16.93
C THR A 149 19.95 19.68 16.72
N VAL A 150 19.77 19.15 15.52
CA VAL A 150 18.57 18.44 15.08
C VAL A 150 18.95 17.04 14.61
N ASP A 151 18.28 16.04 15.14
CA ASP A 151 18.38 14.66 14.67
C ASP A 151 17.39 14.46 13.50
N GLU A 152 17.95 14.31 12.31
CA GLU A 152 17.20 14.07 11.07
C GLU A 152 17.19 12.58 10.68
N SER A 153 17.70 11.69 11.52
CA SER A 153 17.89 10.27 11.22
C SER A 153 16.60 9.55 10.83
N ALA A 154 15.47 9.95 11.39
CA ALA A 154 14.16 9.40 11.06
C ALA A 154 13.74 9.66 9.60
N ILE A 155 14.31 10.67 8.96
CA ILE A 155 13.96 11.13 7.61
C ILE A 155 15.09 10.86 6.62
N THR A 156 16.32 11.27 6.95
CA THR A 156 17.49 11.15 6.06
C THR A 156 18.19 9.80 6.17
N GLY A 157 17.98 9.10 7.30
CA GLY A 157 18.72 7.88 7.65
C GLY A 157 20.13 8.14 8.20
N GLU A 158 20.57 9.41 8.27
CA GLU A 158 21.89 9.77 8.82
C GLU A 158 21.83 9.93 10.32
N SER A 159 22.68 9.21 11.06
CA SER A 159 22.64 9.19 12.52
C SER A 159 23.36 10.38 13.19
N ALA A 160 24.07 11.22 12.42
CA ALA A 160 24.76 12.38 12.97
C ALA A 160 23.80 13.59 13.07
N PRO A 161 23.63 14.19 14.26
CA PRO A 161 22.83 15.39 14.39
C PRO A 161 23.40 16.55 13.56
N VAL A 162 22.53 17.33 12.94
CA VAL A 162 22.88 18.49 12.12
C VAL A 162 22.68 19.78 12.92
N ILE A 163 23.64 20.71 12.84
CA ILE A 163 23.50 22.03 13.44
C ILE A 163 22.61 22.89 12.55
N LYS A 164 21.57 23.48 13.14
CA LYS A 164 20.65 24.43 12.49
C LYS A 164 20.80 25.79 13.12
N GLU A 165 20.93 26.83 12.29
CA GLU A 165 21.09 28.21 12.72
C GLU A 165 20.40 29.18 11.78
N SER A 166 20.09 30.37 12.25
CA SER A 166 19.44 31.42 11.46
C SER A 166 20.42 32.05 10.46
N GLY A 167 20.00 32.17 9.20
CA GLY A 167 20.73 32.94 8.16
C GLY A 167 21.97 32.26 7.56
N GLY A 168 22.16 30.95 7.80
CA GLY A 168 23.22 30.12 7.23
C GLY A 168 22.73 29.23 6.09
N ASP A 169 23.62 28.41 5.54
CA ASP A 169 23.29 27.39 4.54
C ASP A 169 22.47 26.22 5.14
N PHE A 170 22.33 26.18 6.47
CA PHE A 170 21.66 25.12 7.23
C PHE A 170 20.44 25.63 8.02
N ASP A 171 19.77 26.66 7.52
CA ASP A 171 18.60 27.26 8.15
C ASP A 171 17.30 26.47 7.89
N GLY A 172 17.26 25.64 6.83
CA GLY A 172 16.09 24.79 6.54
C GLY A 172 15.92 23.66 7.52
N VAL A 173 14.68 23.46 7.99
CA VAL A 173 14.29 22.36 8.89
C VAL A 173 13.13 21.56 8.30
N ILE A 174 13.09 20.28 8.61
CA ILE A 174 12.10 19.33 8.11
C ILE A 174 11.18 18.92 9.27
N GLY A 175 9.87 18.99 9.07
CA GLY A 175 8.89 18.49 10.02
C GLY A 175 9.05 17.00 10.28
N GLY A 176 8.92 16.58 11.55
CA GLY A 176 9.14 15.22 12.00
C GLY A 176 10.55 14.92 12.52
N THR A 177 11.49 15.86 12.42
CA THR A 177 12.84 15.77 13.01
C THR A 177 12.85 16.21 14.46
N LEU A 178 13.83 15.74 15.25
CA LEU A 178 13.91 15.95 16.70
C LEU A 178 14.97 16.99 17.06
N VAL A 179 14.61 18.03 17.80
CA VAL A 179 15.58 18.96 18.38
C VAL A 179 16.28 18.29 19.56
N THR A 180 17.63 18.21 19.52
CA THR A 180 18.43 17.49 20.51
C THR A 180 19.25 18.42 21.44
N SER A 181 19.28 19.72 21.16
CA SER A 181 19.88 20.72 22.04
C SER A 181 19.16 22.07 21.88
N ASP A 182 19.24 22.93 22.87
CA ASP A 182 18.73 24.32 22.88
C ASP A 182 17.32 24.49 22.29
N TRP A 183 17.10 25.53 21.48
CA TRP A 183 15.80 25.87 20.92
C TRP A 183 15.97 26.56 19.55
N LEU A 184 14.90 26.48 18.75
CA LEU A 184 14.78 27.15 17.46
C LEU A 184 13.46 27.92 17.38
N GLU A 185 13.49 29.11 16.80
CA GLU A 185 12.32 29.77 16.25
C GLU A 185 12.30 29.57 14.75
N ILE A 186 11.21 29.02 14.26
CA ILE A 186 11.07 28.54 12.90
C ILE A 186 9.89 29.27 12.26
N ARG A 187 10.11 29.85 11.09
CA ARG A 187 9.02 30.31 10.24
C ARG A 187 8.57 29.16 9.37
N VAL A 188 7.32 28.78 9.54
CA VAL A 188 6.68 27.71 8.77
C VAL A 188 6.58 28.10 7.30
N GLU A 189 7.03 27.23 6.40
CA GLU A 189 6.96 27.45 4.95
C GLU A 189 5.96 26.51 4.27
N SER A 190 5.71 25.34 4.83
CA SER A 190 4.75 24.38 4.28
C SER A 190 3.34 24.62 4.78
N GLU A 191 2.36 24.51 3.89
CA GLU A 191 0.96 24.39 4.30
C GLU A 191 0.66 22.97 4.77
N ALA A 192 -0.36 22.81 5.61
CA ALA A 192 -0.82 21.50 6.04
C ALA A 192 -1.17 20.62 4.83
N GLY A 193 -0.59 19.43 4.77
CA GLY A 193 -0.75 18.49 3.64
C GLY A 193 0.30 18.65 2.52
N THR A 194 1.23 19.59 2.62
CA THR A 194 2.29 19.82 1.60
C THR A 194 3.71 19.62 2.13
N SER A 195 3.84 19.24 3.40
CA SER A 195 5.14 19.01 4.04
C SER A 195 5.92 17.88 3.36
N PHE A 196 7.22 17.83 3.62
CA PHE A 196 8.06 16.72 3.15
C PHE A 196 7.52 15.36 3.62
N LEU A 197 7.05 15.29 4.87
CA LEU A 197 6.44 14.08 5.43
C LEU A 197 5.15 13.71 4.71
N ASP A 198 4.29 14.70 4.37
CA ASP A 198 3.07 14.46 3.59
C ASP A 198 3.39 13.91 2.20
N LYS A 199 4.42 14.43 1.54
CA LYS A 199 4.91 13.91 0.25
C LYS A 199 5.43 12.48 0.39
N MET A 200 6.17 12.18 1.44
CA MET A 200 6.64 10.81 1.74
C MET A 200 5.46 9.86 1.97
N ILE A 201 4.46 10.26 2.76
CA ILE A 201 3.24 9.48 2.97
C ILE A 201 2.51 9.26 1.65
N ALA A 202 2.32 10.29 0.84
CA ALA A 202 1.69 10.19 -0.48
C ALA A 202 2.47 9.24 -1.42
N LEU A 203 3.81 9.26 -1.36
CA LEU A 203 4.63 8.31 -2.11
C LEU A 203 4.45 6.87 -1.61
N VAL A 204 4.31 6.65 -0.31
CA VAL A 204 4.04 5.31 0.26
C VAL A 204 2.63 4.84 -0.07
N GLU A 205 1.63 5.73 0.00
CA GLU A 205 0.23 5.42 -0.34
C GLU A 205 0.01 5.28 -1.85
N GLY A 206 0.63 6.16 -2.64
CA GLY A 206 0.56 6.15 -4.11
C GLY A 206 1.54 5.19 -4.76
N ALA A 207 2.43 4.60 -4.01
CA ALA A 207 3.29 3.54 -4.48
C ALA A 207 2.45 2.26 -4.71
N GLU A 208 1.68 2.26 -5.79
CA GLU A 208 1.56 1.01 -6.54
C GLU A 208 3.01 0.53 -6.72
N ARG A 209 3.38 -0.49 -5.97
CA ARG A 209 4.72 -1.09 -6.04
C ARG A 209 5.07 -1.29 -7.51
N LYS A 210 5.96 -0.46 -8.05
CA LYS A 210 6.44 -0.62 -9.42
C LYS A 210 7.03 -2.02 -9.51
N LYS A 211 6.41 -2.85 -10.35
CA LYS A 211 6.89 -4.21 -10.58
C LYS A 211 8.34 -4.15 -11.03
N THR A 212 9.16 -4.98 -10.46
CA THR A 212 10.55 -5.11 -10.90
C THR A 212 10.59 -5.62 -12.36
N PRO A 213 11.66 -5.34 -13.13
CA PRO A 213 11.80 -5.88 -14.48
C PRO A 213 11.61 -7.41 -14.55
N ASN A 214 12.07 -8.12 -13.52
CA ASN A 214 11.92 -9.56 -13.41
C ASN A 214 10.46 -9.99 -13.19
N GLU A 215 9.70 -9.27 -12.35
CA GLU A 215 8.27 -9.49 -12.16
C GLU A 215 7.47 -9.21 -13.43
N ILE A 216 7.85 -8.18 -14.22
CA ILE A 216 7.24 -7.88 -15.52
C ILE A 216 7.51 -9.00 -16.51
N ALA A 217 8.76 -9.48 -16.59
CA ALA A 217 9.14 -10.59 -17.48
C ALA A 217 8.39 -11.87 -17.12
N LEU A 218 8.32 -12.22 -15.83
CA LEU A 218 7.56 -13.37 -15.33
C LEU A 218 6.06 -13.26 -15.65
N PHE A 219 5.47 -12.09 -15.39
CA PHE A 219 4.06 -11.84 -15.70
C PHE A 219 3.77 -11.98 -17.20
N THR A 220 4.65 -11.46 -18.07
CA THR A 220 4.54 -11.57 -19.51
C THR A 220 4.65 -13.02 -19.96
N LEU A 221 5.62 -13.78 -19.42
CA LEU A 221 5.79 -15.20 -19.69
C LEU A 221 4.53 -15.99 -19.33
N LEU A 222 4.02 -15.80 -18.11
CA LEU A 222 2.83 -16.51 -17.61
C LEU A 222 1.58 -16.15 -18.43
N THR A 223 1.42 -14.89 -18.79
CA THR A 223 0.29 -14.43 -19.63
C THR A 223 0.38 -15.06 -21.02
N THR A 224 1.56 -15.08 -21.64
CA THR A 224 1.77 -15.70 -22.95
C THR A 224 1.49 -17.20 -22.90
N LEU A 225 1.98 -17.90 -21.87
CA LEU A 225 1.73 -19.31 -21.66
C LEU A 225 0.23 -19.61 -21.49
N THR A 226 -0.48 -18.76 -20.72
CA THR A 226 -1.94 -18.88 -20.52
C THR A 226 -2.68 -18.75 -21.84
N ILE A 227 -2.30 -17.80 -22.71
CA ILE A 227 -2.91 -17.62 -24.03
C ILE A 227 -2.65 -18.87 -24.91
N ILE A 228 -1.43 -19.39 -24.91
CA ILE A 228 -1.09 -20.61 -25.66
C ILE A 228 -1.95 -21.77 -25.18
N PHE A 229 -2.07 -21.99 -23.86
CA PHE A 229 -2.92 -23.05 -23.32
C PHE A 229 -4.39 -22.89 -23.69
N LEU A 230 -4.93 -21.67 -23.66
CA LEU A 230 -6.31 -21.41 -24.07
C LEU A 230 -6.52 -21.77 -25.54
N VAL A 231 -5.60 -21.39 -26.42
CA VAL A 231 -5.66 -21.74 -27.86
C VAL A 231 -5.65 -23.27 -28.03
N VAL A 232 -4.74 -23.96 -27.31
CA VAL A 232 -4.66 -25.43 -27.36
C VAL A 232 -5.96 -26.07 -26.88
N ILE A 233 -6.53 -25.63 -25.77
CA ILE A 233 -7.79 -26.19 -25.23
C ILE A 233 -8.94 -25.97 -26.19
N VAL A 234 -9.08 -24.80 -26.79
CA VAL A 234 -10.17 -24.48 -27.74
C VAL A 234 -10.03 -25.30 -29.03
N THR A 235 -8.80 -25.54 -29.49
CA THR A 235 -8.55 -26.32 -30.72
C THR A 235 -8.60 -27.81 -30.49
N LEU A 236 -8.44 -28.30 -29.25
CA LEU A 236 -8.42 -29.74 -28.96
C LEU A 236 -9.74 -30.44 -29.28
N TYR A 237 -10.88 -29.79 -28.94
CA TYR A 237 -12.21 -30.37 -29.18
C TYR A 237 -12.52 -30.60 -30.67
N PRO A 238 -12.38 -29.62 -31.59
CA PRO A 238 -12.61 -29.86 -33.02
C PRO A 238 -11.62 -30.86 -33.61
N ILE A 239 -10.37 -30.88 -33.15
CA ILE A 239 -9.39 -31.88 -33.61
C ILE A 239 -9.79 -33.28 -33.17
N ALA A 240 -10.17 -33.47 -31.91
CA ALA A 240 -10.61 -34.76 -31.40
C ALA A 240 -11.89 -35.25 -32.09
N SER A 241 -12.84 -34.35 -32.35
CA SER A 241 -14.07 -34.65 -33.07
C SER A 241 -13.79 -35.07 -34.51
N TYR A 242 -12.84 -34.41 -35.16
CA TYR A 242 -12.42 -34.77 -36.54
C TYR A 242 -11.76 -36.17 -36.58
N LEU A 243 -10.89 -36.46 -35.61
CA LEU A 243 -10.23 -37.77 -35.53
C LEU A 243 -11.24 -38.90 -35.21
N HIS A 244 -12.27 -38.64 -34.40
CA HIS A 244 -13.33 -39.62 -34.09
C HIS A 244 -14.26 -39.91 -35.30
N LEU A 245 -14.35 -38.97 -36.25
CA LEU A 245 -15.06 -39.18 -37.52
C LEU A 245 -14.26 -40.00 -38.55
N ILE A 246 -12.95 -40.16 -38.34
CA ILE A 246 -12.04 -40.88 -39.20
C ILE A 246 -11.75 -42.31 -38.71
N LEU A 247 -11.96 -42.57 -37.42
CA LEU A 247 -11.87 -43.88 -36.77
C LEU A 247 -13.26 -44.51 -36.62
#